data_c2e716e670542e548d54b97a82f1dda9
#
_entry.id   c2e716e670542e548d54b97a82f1dda9
#
_cell.length_a   1.000
_cell.length_b   1.000
_cell.length_c   1.000
_cell.angle_alpha   90.00
_cell.angle_beta   90.00
_cell.angle_gamma   90.00
#
_symmetry.space_group_name_H-M   'P 1'
#
loop_
_entity.id
_entity.type
_entity.pdbx_description
1 polymer ?
#
loop_
_entity_poly.entity_id
_entity_poly.type
_entity_poly.pdbx_seq_one_letter_code
_entity_poly.pdbx_strand_id
1 'polypeptide(L)'
;MAKILIVDDEPRIRELIRENLQYSGYTCEEAGDGSAALSLLSGGGYDLVILDLMMPFMDGMTCLREMRTRRINTPVIIPVSYTHL
;
A
#
# COMPACT_ATOMS: atom_id res chain seq x y z
N MET A 1 -14.91 -8.41 -6.20
CA MET A 1 -14.57 -7.59 -5.08
C MET A 1 -13.24 -6.94 -5.25
N ALA A 2 -13.12 -5.71 -4.86
CA ALA A 2 -11.83 -5.03 -5.02
C ALA A 2 -10.80 -5.57 -4.04
N LYS A 3 -9.58 -5.71 -4.51
CA LYS A 3 -8.46 -6.17 -3.70
C LYS A 3 -7.50 -5.01 -3.50
N ILE A 4 -7.22 -4.69 -2.24
CA ILE A 4 -6.44 -3.51 -1.87
C ILE A 4 -5.16 -3.95 -1.17
N LEU A 5 -4.03 -3.37 -1.57
CA LEU A 5 -2.77 -3.58 -0.89
C LEU A 5 -2.49 -2.41 0.02
N ILE A 6 -2.23 -2.69 1.30
CA ILE A 6 -1.94 -1.66 2.28
C ILE A 6 -0.44 -1.73 2.59
N VAL A 7 0.27 -0.64 2.30
CA VAL A 7 1.72 -0.57 2.47
C VAL A 7 2.05 0.46 3.52
N ASP A 8 2.52 0.00 4.67
CA ASP A 8 2.86 0.87 5.80
C ASP A 8 3.81 0.07 6.69
N ASP A 9 4.83 0.70 7.23
CA ASP A 9 5.79 -0.01 8.08
C ASP A 9 5.27 -0.25 9.49
N GLU A 10 4.16 0.41 9.87
CA GLU A 10 3.57 0.24 11.19
C GLU A 10 2.48 -0.83 11.15
N PRO A 11 2.69 -2.00 11.77
CA PRO A 11 1.69 -3.09 11.72
C PRO A 11 0.33 -2.67 12.27
N ARG A 12 0.30 -1.81 13.28
CA ARG A 12 -0.95 -1.39 13.89
C ARG A 12 -1.77 -0.53 12.95
N ILE A 13 -1.10 0.31 12.18
CA ILE A 13 -1.77 1.14 11.18
C ILE A 13 -2.32 0.26 10.06
N ARG A 14 -1.53 -0.67 9.58
CA ARG A 14 -1.99 -1.61 8.54
C ARG A 14 -3.22 -2.37 9.01
N GLU A 15 -3.17 -2.88 10.24
CA GLU A 15 -4.28 -3.65 10.79
C GLU A 15 -5.55 -2.81 10.88
N LEU A 16 -5.41 -1.58 11.36
CA LEU A 16 -6.55 -0.68 11.49
C LEU A 16 -7.19 -0.39 10.15
N ILE A 17 -6.38 -0.07 9.15
CA ILE A 17 -6.88 0.20 7.81
C ILE A 17 -7.56 -1.05 7.24
N ARG A 18 -6.91 -2.20 7.39
CA ARG A 18 -7.45 -3.46 6.89
C ARG A 18 -8.80 -3.76 7.51
N GLU A 19 -8.92 -3.61 8.81
CA GLU A 19 -10.18 -3.92 9.50
C GLU A 19 -11.32 -3.04 8.97
N ASN A 20 -11.04 -1.77 8.80
CA ASN A 20 -12.05 -0.85 8.29
C ASN A 20 -12.47 -1.19 6.86
N LEU A 21 -11.51 -1.51 6.01
CA LEU A 21 -11.81 -1.83 4.63
C LEU A 21 -12.51 -3.17 4.50
N GLN A 22 -12.10 -4.16 5.28
CA GLN A 22 -12.76 -5.47 5.25
C GLN A 22 -14.20 -5.37 5.75
N TYR A 23 -14.43 -4.51 6.73
CA TYR A 23 -15.79 -4.27 7.20
C TYR A 23 -16.67 -3.73 6.08
N SER A 24 -16.09 -2.96 5.16
CA SER A 24 -16.81 -2.42 4.01
C SER A 24 -16.86 -3.38 2.82
N GLY A 25 -16.32 -4.58 2.96
CA GLY A 25 -16.44 -5.60 1.94
C GLY A 25 -15.25 -5.76 1.02
N TYR A 26 -14.15 -5.04 1.24
CA TYR A 26 -12.96 -5.15 0.41
C TYR A 26 -12.07 -6.28 0.88
N THR A 27 -11.33 -6.87 -0.06
CA THR A 27 -10.28 -7.84 0.26
C THR A 27 -8.98 -7.07 0.41
N CYS A 28 -8.23 -7.34 1.47
CA CYS A 28 -7.01 -6.58 1.75
C CYS A 28 -5.82 -7.49 1.98
N GLU A 29 -4.65 -7.03 1.53
CA GLU A 29 -3.38 -7.63 1.89
C GLU A 29 -2.46 -6.53 2.38
N GLU A 30 -1.41 -6.92 3.09
CA GLU A 30 -0.51 -5.97 3.74
C GLU A 30 0.91 -6.18 3.31
N ALA A 31 1.67 -5.10 3.22
CA ALA A 31 3.11 -5.14 3.01
C ALA A 31 3.74 -4.17 4.01
N GLY A 32 4.82 -4.59 4.63
CA GLY A 32 5.49 -3.79 5.66
C GLY A 32 6.57 -2.87 5.13
N ASP A 33 6.92 -2.98 3.86
CA ASP A 33 7.92 -2.13 3.24
C ASP A 33 7.74 -2.14 1.73
N GLY A 34 8.49 -1.28 1.04
CA GLY A 34 8.37 -1.14 -0.41
C GLY A 34 8.78 -2.37 -1.18
N SER A 35 9.77 -3.11 -0.70
CA SER A 35 10.22 -4.31 -1.38
C SER A 35 9.14 -5.39 -1.35
N ALA A 36 8.52 -5.60 -0.20
CA ALA A 36 7.43 -6.55 -0.07
C ALA A 36 6.26 -6.13 -0.95
N ALA A 37 5.96 -4.83 -0.99
CA ALA A 37 4.89 -4.31 -1.82
C ALA A 37 5.13 -4.60 -3.29
N LEU A 38 6.34 -4.33 -3.77
CA LEU A 38 6.67 -4.57 -5.17
C LEU A 38 6.58 -6.04 -5.54
N SER A 39 7.01 -6.93 -4.64
CA SER A 39 6.88 -8.36 -4.88
C SER A 39 5.44 -8.77 -5.04
N LEU A 40 4.56 -8.30 -4.16
CA LEU A 40 3.14 -8.63 -4.25
C LEU A 40 2.51 -8.05 -5.50
N LEU A 41 2.83 -6.80 -5.79
CA LEU A 41 2.25 -6.12 -6.96
C LEU A 41 2.68 -6.74 -8.27
N SER A 42 3.88 -7.31 -8.31
CA SER A 42 4.36 -7.99 -9.52
C SER A 42 3.52 -9.19 -9.88
N GLY A 43 2.84 -9.80 -8.90
CA GLY A 43 1.92 -10.90 -9.17
C GLY A 43 0.58 -10.45 -9.70
N GLY A 44 0.27 -9.18 -9.63
CA GLY A 44 -0.97 -8.62 -10.16
C GLY A 44 -2.18 -8.87 -9.29
N GLY A 45 -3.32 -8.39 -9.73
CA GLY A 45 -4.58 -8.65 -9.07
C GLY A 45 -5.01 -7.61 -8.06
N TYR A 46 -4.28 -6.51 -7.94
CA TYR A 46 -4.65 -5.45 -7.03
C TYR A 46 -5.37 -4.33 -7.76
N ASP A 47 -6.42 -3.81 -7.12
CA ASP A 47 -7.22 -2.72 -7.69
C ASP A 47 -6.79 -1.36 -7.14
N LEU A 48 -6.13 -1.34 -5.99
CA LEU A 48 -5.75 -0.11 -5.34
C LEU A 48 -4.60 -0.37 -4.39
N VAL A 49 -3.70 0.60 -4.24
CA VAL A 49 -2.63 0.57 -3.24
C VAL A 49 -2.80 1.77 -2.33
N ILE A 50 -2.78 1.54 -1.03
CA ILE A 50 -2.69 2.60 -0.04
C ILE A 50 -1.25 2.61 0.44
N LEU A 51 -0.54 3.70 0.21
CA LEU A 51 0.91 3.74 0.34
C LEU A 51 1.35 4.83 1.31
N ASP A 52 2.08 4.42 2.34
CA ASP A 52 2.69 5.36 3.27
C ASP A 52 3.99 5.90 2.66
N LEU A 53 4.17 7.21 2.69
CA LEU A 53 5.38 7.82 2.16
C LEU A 53 6.56 7.72 3.12
N MET A 54 6.29 7.59 4.41
CA MET A 54 7.34 7.65 5.43
C MET A 54 7.72 6.26 5.90
N MET A 55 8.42 5.52 5.05
CA MET A 55 8.86 4.18 5.40
C MET A 55 10.38 4.08 5.39
N PRO A 56 10.98 3.26 6.27
CA PRO A 56 12.41 3.03 6.22
C PRO A 56 12.79 2.20 4.99
N PHE A 57 14.05 2.22 4.65
CA PHE A 57 14.67 1.47 3.56
C PHE A 57 14.20 1.98 2.19
N MET A 58 13.00 1.72 1.78
CA MET A 58 12.46 2.23 0.53
C MET A 58 11.23 3.07 0.85
N ASP A 59 11.35 4.39 0.74
CA ASP A 59 10.22 5.26 1.04
C ASP A 59 9.13 5.13 -0.02
N GLY A 60 7.96 5.71 0.30
CA GLY A 60 6.81 5.57 -0.57
C GLY A 60 7.00 6.14 -1.95
N MET A 61 7.72 7.26 -2.07
CA MET A 61 7.95 7.86 -3.39
C MET A 61 8.83 6.97 -4.27
N THR A 62 9.86 6.36 -3.68
CA THR A 62 10.72 5.43 -4.40
C THR A 62 9.92 4.20 -4.82
N CYS A 63 9.07 3.69 -3.92
CA CYS A 63 8.21 2.56 -4.23
C CYS A 63 7.29 2.88 -5.40
N LEU A 64 6.67 4.05 -5.39
CA LEU A 64 5.78 4.47 -6.46
C LEU A 64 6.53 4.57 -7.79
N ARG A 65 7.74 5.15 -7.75
CA ARG A 65 8.55 5.27 -8.95
C ARG A 65 8.88 3.89 -9.53
N GLU A 66 9.26 2.95 -8.65
CA GLU A 66 9.55 1.58 -9.08
C GLU A 66 8.32 0.90 -9.67
N MET A 67 7.15 1.13 -9.09
CA MET A 67 5.91 0.60 -9.65
C MET A 67 5.74 1.06 -11.09
N ARG A 68 5.90 2.35 -11.34
CA ARG A 68 5.70 2.91 -12.69
C ARG A 68 6.77 2.44 -13.66
N THR A 69 8.01 2.30 -13.19
CA THR A 69 9.10 1.77 -14.02
C THR A 69 8.80 0.35 -14.46
N ARG A 70 8.19 -0.44 -13.60
CA ARG A 70 7.80 -1.81 -13.91
C ARG A 70 6.45 -1.90 -14.61
N ARG A 71 5.85 -0.78 -14.97
CA ARG A 71 4.57 -0.68 -15.65
C ARG A 71 3.43 -1.27 -14.82
N ILE A 72 3.54 -1.16 -13.52
CA ILE A 72 2.44 -1.49 -12.62
C ILE A 72 1.58 -0.24 -12.53
N ASN A 73 0.41 -0.27 -13.12
CA ASN A 73 -0.45 0.91 -13.25
C ASN A 73 -1.56 0.98 -12.21
N THR A 74 -1.50 0.17 -11.18
CA THR A 74 -2.49 0.16 -10.12
C THR A 74 -2.61 1.56 -9.50
N PRO A 75 -3.81 2.07 -9.32
CA PRO A 75 -3.99 3.38 -8.66
C PRO A 75 -3.43 3.37 -7.24
N VAL A 76 -2.88 4.48 -6.82
CA VAL A 76 -2.25 4.63 -5.51
C VAL A 76 -2.87 5.81 -4.78
N ILE A 77 -3.25 5.59 -3.53
CA ILE A 77 -3.70 6.64 -2.64
C ILE A 77 -2.64 6.82 -1.56
N ILE A 78 -2.25 8.06 -1.32
CA ILE A 78 -1.26 8.40 -0.30
C ILE A 78 -1.99 9.17 0.79
N PRO A 79 -2.26 8.52 1.93
CA PRO A 79 -2.94 9.22 3.00
C PRO A 79 -2.00 10.22 3.65
N VAL A 80 -2.47 11.44 3.83
CA VAL A 80 -1.64 12.48 4.43
C VAL A 80 -2.24 13.05 5.70
N SER A 81 -3.38 12.52 6.10
CA SER A 81 -4.11 13.12 7.22
C SER A 81 -3.39 13.03 8.53
N TYR A 82 -2.48 12.08 8.69
CA TYR A 82 -1.79 11.94 9.94
C TYR A 82 -0.40 12.51 9.92
N THR A 83 -0.07 13.24 8.90
CA THR A 83 1.28 13.78 8.83
C THR A 83 1.41 15.10 9.54
N HIS A 84 0.31 15.71 9.97
CA HIS A 84 0.46 16.93 10.58
C HIS A 84 0.39 16.80 12.00
N LEU A 85 0.98 17.09 12.64
CA LEU A 85 0.92 17.04 14.00
C LEU A 85 2.05 17.61 14.56
#